data_55318b3a382ffa3e14fa7953f05e4aac
#
_entry.id   55318b3a382ffa3e14fa7953f05e4aac
#
_cell.length_a   1.000
_cell.length_b   1.000
_cell.length_c   1.000
_cell.angle_alpha   90.00
_cell.angle_beta   90.00
_cell.angle_gamma   90.00
#
_symmetry.space_group_name_H-M   'P 1'
#
loop_
_entity.id
_entity.type
_entity.pdbx_description
1 polymer ?
#
loop_
_entity_poly.entity_id
_entity_poly.type
_entity_poly.pdbx_seq_one_letter_code
_entity_poly.pdbx_strand_id
1 'polypeptide(L)'
;TLLFREKTINQMKNGLKFTMPLSTSTNFGPFVIAPSAQLNGYGYFQTTKKYWNKDSLKVYRDTVPVFTHAYDYSASVSVNTRLYCFYSNKHGRTTTLRHVISPSTSYNIRPDFSKSDYGYYKYVQADTLGNNQLYSIFEQGIYGTPPSGKYGSIRFSVGNNLELKIKAKANDSASTDKKITLIENLTFSGEYNLAALHFPISNYSFFGVTKLFKVINLTLNGSIDPYAYDDSLIERLMIRKEGKIGRLTSAVLSVGTSLQSLSRKNGSATKKKIIKNPMDEDAMNYIQMHPDYYVDFNAPWDLSVNYSASYLKPATRDTIIQTLSFNGTINVTDKWKVGFFSGFDIVNHDFTYTSFNVYRDLHCWEMRLDWIPFGFRKSYMLTIGVKSGMLQDLRLNRRREWYDYN
;
A
#
# COMPACT_ATOMS: atom_id res chain seq x y z
N THR A 1 20.44 -13.97 29.03
CA THR A 1 21.83 -14.42 28.76
C THR A 1 21.98 -15.27 27.49
N LEU A 2 20.91 -15.69 26.82
CA LEU A 2 20.95 -16.40 25.52
C LEU A 2 21.39 -15.48 24.35
N LEU A 3 21.17 -14.19 24.46
CA LEU A 3 21.50 -13.19 23.43
C LEU A 3 23.01 -12.95 23.24
N PHE A 4 23.82 -13.24 24.26
CA PHE A 4 25.27 -12.97 24.26
C PHE A 4 26.13 -14.24 24.20
N ARG A 5 25.60 -15.36 23.71
CA ARG A 5 26.43 -16.54 23.44
C ARG A 5 27.36 -16.25 22.26
N GLU A 6 28.60 -16.69 22.36
CA GLU A 6 29.63 -16.54 21.31
C GLU A 6 29.12 -16.98 19.92
N LYS A 7 28.37 -18.08 19.84
CA LYS A 7 27.71 -18.56 18.62
C LYS A 7 26.69 -17.54 18.07
N THR A 8 25.94 -16.83 18.92
CA THR A 8 24.97 -15.82 18.50
C THR A 8 25.68 -14.56 17.99
N ILE A 9 26.74 -14.13 18.68
CA ILE A 9 27.57 -12.98 18.29
C ILE A 9 28.22 -13.23 16.93
N ASN A 10 28.78 -14.42 16.72
CA ASN A 10 29.42 -14.81 15.47
C ASN A 10 28.42 -14.95 14.28
N GLN A 11 27.14 -15.13 14.56
CA GLN A 11 26.09 -15.17 13.55
C GLN A 11 25.39 -13.81 13.31
N MET A 12 25.67 -12.82 14.15
CA MET A 12 25.11 -11.48 13.98
C MET A 12 25.69 -10.80 12.74
N LYS A 13 24.79 -10.34 11.89
CA LYS A 13 25.15 -9.55 10.71
C LYS A 13 25.22 -8.08 11.09
N ASN A 14 26.40 -7.50 11.05
CA ASN A 14 26.65 -6.11 11.36
C ASN A 14 27.06 -5.35 10.09
N GLY A 15 26.74 -4.07 10.04
CA GLY A 15 27.14 -3.24 8.93
C GLY A 15 26.83 -1.78 9.17
N LEU A 16 27.37 -0.93 8.33
CA LEU A 16 27.12 0.50 8.26
C LEU A 16 26.47 0.83 6.93
N LYS A 17 25.48 1.69 6.95
CA LYS A 17 24.85 2.22 5.71
C LYS A 17 24.69 3.71 5.86
N PHE A 18 25.08 4.43 4.82
CA PHE A 18 24.69 5.82 4.64
C PHE A 18 24.01 6.01 3.30
N THR A 19 23.11 6.98 3.23
CA THR A 19 22.41 7.36 2.01
C THR A 19 22.48 8.87 1.89
N MET A 20 22.95 9.35 0.76
CA MET A 20 23.06 10.77 0.44
C MET A 20 22.14 11.07 -0.75
N PRO A 21 20.92 11.57 -0.50
CA PRO A 21 20.06 12.06 -1.55
C PRO A 21 20.48 13.49 -1.93
N LEU A 22 20.61 13.74 -3.22
CA LEU A 22 20.84 15.05 -3.81
C LEU A 22 19.69 15.36 -4.74
N SER A 23 18.99 16.45 -4.51
CA SER A 23 17.88 16.86 -5.37
C SER A 23 17.78 18.38 -5.44
N THR A 24 17.43 18.87 -6.60
CA THR A 24 17.10 20.27 -6.81
C THR A 24 15.94 20.38 -7.80
N SER A 25 15.33 21.53 -7.88
CA SER A 25 14.29 21.80 -8.87
C SER A 25 14.42 23.23 -9.39
N THR A 26 14.15 23.39 -10.66
CA THR A 26 14.12 24.70 -11.31
C THR A 26 12.90 24.81 -12.20
N ASN A 27 12.39 26.03 -12.35
CA ASN A 27 11.28 26.32 -13.24
C ASN A 27 11.82 26.90 -14.55
N PHE A 28 11.42 26.30 -15.65
CA PHE A 28 11.69 26.80 -16.99
C PHE A 28 10.35 27.05 -17.70
N GLY A 29 9.86 28.27 -17.60
CA GLY A 29 8.52 28.62 -18.05
C GLY A 29 7.46 27.79 -17.34
N PRO A 30 6.59 27.07 -18.06
CA PRO A 30 5.55 26.21 -17.47
C PRO A 30 6.08 24.84 -16.98
N PHE A 31 7.35 24.55 -17.23
CA PHE A 31 7.95 23.26 -16.87
C PHE A 31 8.73 23.35 -15.57
N VAL A 32 8.57 22.35 -14.72
CA VAL A 32 9.41 22.12 -13.54
C VAL A 32 10.38 20.99 -13.88
N ILE A 33 11.68 21.28 -13.84
CA ILE A 33 12.75 20.32 -14.11
C ILE A 33 13.40 20.00 -12.76
N ALA A 34 13.42 18.73 -12.38
CA ALA A 34 13.97 18.28 -11.12
C ALA A 34 14.99 17.15 -11.31
N PRO A 35 16.28 17.50 -11.46
CA PRO A 35 17.36 16.52 -11.39
C PRO A 35 17.52 16.01 -9.95
N SER A 36 17.82 14.73 -9.83
CA SER A 36 18.14 14.09 -8.56
C SER A 36 19.19 13.00 -8.74
N ALA A 37 19.97 12.79 -7.68
CA ALA A 37 20.93 11.71 -7.60
C ALA A 37 20.89 11.13 -6.19
N GLN A 38 21.16 9.84 -6.09
CA GLN A 38 21.29 9.16 -4.82
C GLN A 38 22.57 8.37 -4.78
N LEU A 39 23.34 8.55 -3.72
CA LEU A 39 24.53 7.78 -3.42
C LEU A 39 24.27 6.97 -2.14
N ASN A 40 24.47 5.66 -2.20
CA ASN A 40 24.42 4.78 -1.07
C ASN A 40 25.82 4.21 -0.81
N GLY A 41 26.26 4.22 0.43
CA GLY A 41 27.50 3.58 0.84
C GLY A 41 27.21 2.52 1.91
N TYR A 42 27.93 1.45 1.86
CA TYR A 42 27.76 0.28 2.70
C TYR A 42 29.12 -0.15 3.27
N GLY A 43 29.16 -0.44 4.56
CA GLY A 43 30.27 -1.10 5.23
C GLY A 43 29.80 -2.47 5.72
N TYR A 44 30.51 -3.50 5.35
CA TYR A 44 30.25 -4.89 5.74
C TYR A 44 31.43 -5.41 6.56
N PHE A 45 31.16 -6.07 7.67
CA PHE A 45 32.21 -6.70 8.50
C PHE A 45 32.48 -8.14 8.12
N GLN A 46 31.76 -8.65 7.14
CA GLN A 46 31.94 -9.98 6.59
C GLN A 46 31.58 -10.03 5.11
N THR A 47 32.24 -10.90 4.39
CA THR A 47 31.97 -11.20 2.97
C THR A 47 31.72 -12.68 2.76
N THR A 48 31.12 -13.03 1.63
CA THR A 48 30.84 -14.41 1.24
C THR A 48 31.84 -14.84 0.17
N LYS A 49 32.44 -15.99 0.35
CA LYS A 49 33.27 -16.68 -0.64
C LYS A 49 32.59 -17.98 -1.04
N LYS A 50 32.36 -18.20 -2.33
CA LYS A 50 31.83 -19.45 -2.87
C LYS A 50 32.95 -20.19 -3.63
N TYR A 51 32.95 -21.52 -3.54
CA TYR A 51 33.83 -22.39 -4.29
C TYR A 51 33.14 -23.71 -4.63
N TRP A 52 33.54 -24.26 -5.76
CA TRP A 52 33.06 -25.56 -6.22
C TRP A 52 33.88 -26.68 -5.57
N ASN A 53 33.24 -27.65 -4.97
CA ASN A 53 33.89 -28.86 -4.46
C ASN A 53 33.64 -30.00 -5.44
N LYS A 54 34.74 -30.54 -5.98
CA LYS A 54 34.71 -31.60 -6.98
C LYS A 54 34.27 -32.95 -6.42
N ASP A 55 34.52 -33.22 -5.13
CA ASP A 55 34.21 -34.50 -4.50
C ASP A 55 32.71 -34.60 -4.17
N SER A 56 32.11 -33.52 -3.71
CA SER A 56 30.68 -33.47 -3.37
C SER A 56 29.80 -33.00 -4.52
N LEU A 57 30.36 -32.51 -5.62
CA LEU A 57 29.68 -31.94 -6.78
C LEU A 57 28.71 -30.82 -6.37
N LYS A 58 29.14 -29.96 -5.45
CA LYS A 58 28.31 -28.87 -4.88
C LYS A 58 29.12 -27.61 -4.70
N VAL A 59 28.38 -26.47 -4.72
CA VAL A 59 28.95 -25.19 -4.36
C VAL A 59 28.90 -25.01 -2.84
N TYR A 60 30.06 -24.83 -2.24
CA TYR A 60 30.19 -24.47 -0.82
C TYR A 60 30.33 -22.98 -0.67
N ARG A 61 29.98 -22.53 0.51
CA ARG A 61 29.98 -21.11 0.87
C ARG A 61 30.61 -20.93 2.24
N ASP A 62 31.61 -20.07 2.28
CA ASP A 62 32.27 -19.64 3.52
C ASP A 62 32.03 -18.18 3.80
N THR A 63 31.93 -17.83 5.07
CA THR A 63 31.88 -16.45 5.55
C THR A 63 33.27 -16.01 5.92
N VAL A 64 33.76 -14.95 5.30
CA VAL A 64 35.08 -14.37 5.57
C VAL A 64 34.90 -13.11 6.41
N PRO A 65 35.40 -13.07 7.66
CA PRO A 65 35.30 -11.92 8.53
C PRO A 65 36.34 -10.87 8.09
N VAL A 66 35.94 -10.00 7.17
CA VAL A 66 36.76 -8.90 6.66
C VAL A 66 35.90 -7.67 6.48
N PHE A 67 36.40 -6.52 6.93
CA PHE A 67 35.72 -5.26 6.64
C PHE A 67 35.90 -4.88 5.18
N THR A 68 34.77 -4.69 4.50
CA THR A 68 34.72 -4.31 3.09
C THR A 68 33.66 -3.25 2.89
N HIS A 69 33.91 -2.31 2.01
CA HIS A 69 32.95 -1.28 1.66
C HIS A 69 32.42 -1.48 0.23
N ALA A 70 31.20 -1.01 0.01
CA ALA A 70 30.60 -0.91 -1.30
C ALA A 70 29.83 0.39 -1.43
N TYR A 71 29.61 0.82 -2.65
CA TYR A 71 28.73 1.93 -2.95
C TYR A 71 27.93 1.65 -4.21
N ASP A 72 26.75 2.24 -4.28
CA ASP A 72 25.98 2.35 -5.51
C ASP A 72 25.43 3.76 -5.67
N TYR A 73 25.13 4.13 -6.90
CA TYR A 73 24.54 5.41 -7.20
C TYR A 73 23.57 5.32 -8.37
N SER A 74 22.59 6.21 -8.34
CA SER A 74 21.63 6.40 -9.43
C SER A 74 21.39 7.89 -9.65
N ALA A 75 21.02 8.25 -10.86
CA ALA A 75 20.65 9.62 -11.20
C ALA A 75 19.33 9.61 -11.97
N SER A 76 18.56 10.68 -11.80
CA SER A 76 17.34 10.88 -12.56
C SER A 76 17.10 12.36 -12.87
N VAL A 77 16.38 12.61 -13.94
CA VAL A 77 15.86 13.95 -14.28
C VAL A 77 14.38 13.79 -14.56
N SER A 78 13.56 14.53 -13.86
CA SER A 78 12.12 14.58 -14.12
C SER A 78 11.70 15.94 -14.66
N VAL A 79 10.75 15.92 -15.57
CA VAL A 79 10.11 17.10 -16.16
C VAL A 79 8.61 16.94 -15.98
N ASN A 80 8.00 17.92 -15.39
CA ASN A 80 6.55 17.94 -15.17
C ASN A 80 5.96 19.31 -15.46
N THR A 81 4.68 19.35 -15.81
CA THR A 81 3.94 20.58 -16.06
C THR A 81 2.46 20.39 -15.69
N ARG A 82 1.71 21.49 -15.69
CA ARG A 82 0.27 21.47 -15.49
C ARG A 82 -0.43 22.26 -16.58
N LEU A 83 -1.36 21.62 -17.25
CA LEU A 83 -2.21 22.23 -18.28
C LEU A 83 -3.60 22.43 -17.69
N TYR A 84 -4.14 23.61 -17.88
CA TYR A 84 -5.47 23.99 -17.38
C TYR A 84 -6.40 24.21 -18.55
N CYS A 85 -7.45 23.38 -18.65
CA CYS A 85 -8.50 23.51 -19.65
C CYS A 85 -9.81 23.94 -18.95
N PHE A 86 -10.47 24.94 -19.51
CA PHE A 86 -11.73 25.46 -18.98
C PHE A 86 -12.81 25.39 -20.06
N TYR A 87 -13.89 24.67 -19.74
CA TYR A 87 -15.05 24.55 -20.62
C TYR A 87 -16.23 25.24 -19.92
N SER A 88 -16.76 26.31 -20.52
CA SER A 88 -17.83 27.11 -19.94
C SER A 88 -19.09 26.95 -20.76
N ASN A 89 -20.19 26.56 -20.10
CA ASN A 89 -21.51 26.58 -20.70
C ASN A 89 -22.27 27.83 -20.18
N LYS A 90 -22.71 28.68 -21.12
CA LYS A 90 -23.42 29.93 -20.83
C LYS A 90 -24.95 29.81 -20.92
N HIS A 91 -25.47 28.64 -21.37
CA HIS A 91 -26.92 28.41 -21.45
C HIS A 91 -27.47 28.04 -20.07
N GLY A 92 -28.34 28.89 -19.53
CA GLY A 92 -28.94 28.72 -18.21
C GLY A 92 -27.99 29.10 -17.08
N ARG A 93 -27.85 28.22 -16.08
CA ARG A 93 -26.95 28.46 -14.94
C ARG A 93 -25.50 28.29 -15.40
N THR A 94 -24.69 29.34 -15.30
CA THR A 94 -23.29 29.33 -15.74
C THR A 94 -22.53 28.22 -15.00
N THR A 95 -22.07 27.19 -15.73
CA THR A 95 -21.25 26.11 -15.22
C THR A 95 -19.90 26.16 -15.93
N THR A 96 -18.83 26.00 -15.18
CA THR A 96 -17.48 25.91 -15.71
C THR A 96 -16.85 24.61 -15.30
N LEU A 97 -16.46 23.79 -16.27
CA LEU A 97 -15.71 22.58 -16.04
C LEU A 97 -14.20 22.93 -16.14
N ARG A 98 -13.48 22.66 -15.07
CA ARG A 98 -12.02 22.79 -15.02
C ARG A 98 -11.39 21.42 -15.12
N HIS A 99 -10.62 21.19 -16.15
CA HIS A 99 -9.80 19.99 -16.32
C HIS A 99 -8.33 20.37 -16.15
N VAL A 100 -7.66 19.75 -15.20
CA VAL A 100 -6.22 19.90 -14.98
C VAL A 100 -5.53 18.62 -15.42
N ILE A 101 -4.65 18.73 -16.41
CA ILE A 101 -3.83 17.64 -16.93
C ILE A 101 -2.41 17.87 -16.43
N SER A 102 -1.84 16.88 -15.76
CA SER A 102 -0.51 16.94 -15.17
C SER A 102 0.41 15.88 -15.82
N PRO A 103 0.95 16.12 -17.01
CA PRO A 103 1.91 15.22 -17.61
C PRO A 103 3.26 15.33 -16.90
N SER A 104 3.91 14.19 -16.70
CA SER A 104 5.27 14.10 -16.20
C SER A 104 6.05 13.02 -16.93
N THR A 105 7.34 13.26 -17.10
CA THR A 105 8.27 12.26 -17.62
C THR A 105 9.55 12.30 -16.79
N SER A 106 10.19 11.14 -16.62
CA SER A 106 11.49 11.06 -15.95
C SER A 106 12.42 10.10 -16.67
N TYR A 107 13.68 10.49 -16.77
CA TYR A 107 14.77 9.65 -17.23
C TYR A 107 15.58 9.21 -16.01
N ASN A 108 15.76 7.91 -15.84
CA ASN A 108 16.46 7.32 -14.70
C ASN A 108 17.61 6.45 -15.22
N ILE A 109 18.77 6.56 -14.59
CA ILE A 109 19.95 5.77 -14.93
C ILE A 109 20.64 5.22 -13.68
N ARG A 110 21.19 4.01 -13.81
CA ARG A 110 22.03 3.37 -12.80
C ARG A 110 23.06 2.49 -13.51
N PRO A 111 24.36 2.61 -13.16
CA PRO A 111 25.40 1.74 -13.67
C PRO A 111 25.21 0.28 -13.27
N ASP A 112 25.93 -0.58 -13.95
CA ASP A 112 26.04 -1.99 -13.59
C ASP A 112 27.16 -2.18 -12.57
N PHE A 113 26.80 -2.42 -11.31
CA PHE A 113 27.76 -2.65 -10.23
C PHE A 113 28.26 -4.10 -10.18
N SER A 114 27.84 -4.98 -11.09
CA SER A 114 28.38 -6.34 -11.21
C SER A 114 29.65 -6.41 -12.04
N LYS A 115 30.08 -5.30 -12.67
CA LYS A 115 31.33 -5.26 -13.41
C LYS A 115 32.54 -5.54 -12.51
N SER A 116 33.56 -6.15 -13.09
CA SER A 116 34.82 -6.52 -12.42
C SER A 116 35.49 -5.38 -11.68
N ASP A 117 35.40 -4.16 -12.24
CA ASP A 117 36.06 -2.96 -11.73
C ASP A 117 35.62 -2.57 -10.32
N TYR A 118 34.38 -2.91 -9.93
CA TYR A 118 33.86 -2.70 -8.59
C TYR A 118 34.28 -3.78 -7.59
N GLY A 119 34.58 -4.99 -8.05
CA GLY A 119 34.98 -6.12 -7.19
C GLY A 119 33.87 -6.72 -6.31
N TYR A 120 32.61 -6.28 -6.50
CA TYR A 120 31.47 -6.70 -5.69
C TYR A 120 30.92 -8.06 -6.06
N TYR A 121 31.22 -8.52 -7.28
CA TYR A 121 30.75 -9.77 -7.83
C TYR A 121 31.89 -10.65 -8.28
N LYS A 122 31.71 -11.95 -8.14
CA LYS A 122 32.66 -12.99 -8.55
C LYS A 122 31.93 -14.13 -9.23
N TYR A 123 32.66 -14.88 -10.03
CA TYR A 123 32.15 -16.10 -10.64
C TYR A 123 32.57 -17.33 -9.81
N VAL A 124 31.68 -18.32 -9.77
CA VAL A 124 31.91 -19.64 -9.18
C VAL A 124 31.36 -20.68 -10.15
N GLN A 125 32.04 -21.79 -10.30
CA GLN A 125 31.52 -22.95 -11.04
C GLN A 125 30.25 -23.44 -10.31
N ALA A 126 29.15 -23.62 -11.05
CA ALA A 126 27.85 -23.98 -10.50
C ALA A 126 27.47 -25.44 -10.68
N ASP A 127 28.05 -26.10 -11.70
CA ASP A 127 27.72 -27.47 -12.06
C ASP A 127 28.96 -28.27 -12.55
N THR A 128 28.72 -29.57 -12.83
CA THR A 128 29.74 -30.49 -13.34
C THR A 128 30.16 -30.20 -14.78
N LEU A 129 29.37 -29.42 -15.53
CA LEU A 129 29.66 -29.05 -16.91
C LEU A 129 30.57 -27.81 -17.00
N GLY A 130 30.96 -27.23 -15.87
CA GLY A 130 31.81 -26.03 -15.81
C GLY A 130 31.09 -24.70 -16.01
N ASN A 131 29.75 -24.67 -15.97
CA ASN A 131 29.01 -23.44 -16.05
C ASN A 131 29.30 -22.56 -14.83
N ASN A 132 29.56 -21.29 -15.10
CA ASN A 132 29.85 -20.30 -14.05
C ASN A 132 28.61 -19.51 -13.68
N GLN A 133 28.39 -19.32 -12.38
CA GLN A 133 27.35 -18.47 -11.83
C GLN A 133 27.97 -17.24 -11.19
N LEU A 134 27.40 -16.07 -11.51
CA LEU A 134 27.77 -14.82 -10.88
C LEU A 134 27.13 -14.75 -9.47
N TYR A 135 27.91 -14.38 -8.46
CA TYR A 135 27.43 -14.15 -7.10
C TYR A 135 28.06 -12.90 -6.52
N SER A 136 27.36 -12.24 -5.60
CA SER A 136 27.93 -11.10 -4.88
C SER A 136 28.63 -11.56 -3.61
N ILE A 137 29.79 -10.95 -3.33
CA ILE A 137 30.48 -11.16 -2.05
C ILE A 137 29.66 -10.63 -0.85
N PHE A 138 28.62 -9.83 -1.07
CA PHE A 138 27.73 -9.23 -0.06
C PHE A 138 26.36 -9.92 0.04
N GLU A 139 26.11 -11.03 -0.64
CA GLU A 139 24.78 -11.67 -0.68
C GLU A 139 24.22 -12.04 0.70
N GLN A 140 25.10 -12.26 1.69
CA GLN A 140 24.73 -12.53 3.07
C GLN A 140 24.82 -11.29 3.97
N GLY A 141 25.19 -10.14 3.40
CA GLY A 141 25.28 -8.89 4.12
C GLY A 141 23.91 -8.38 4.59
N ILE A 142 23.91 -7.60 5.67
CA ILE A 142 22.67 -7.06 6.26
C ILE A 142 21.90 -6.10 5.32
N TYR A 143 22.60 -5.45 4.40
CA TYR A 143 22.01 -4.48 3.47
C TYR A 143 21.83 -5.02 2.05
N GLY A 144 22.09 -6.32 1.84
CA GLY A 144 22.06 -6.93 0.51
C GLY A 144 23.27 -6.56 -0.34
N THR A 145 23.10 -6.51 -1.63
CA THR A 145 24.18 -6.31 -2.60
C THR A 145 23.93 -5.06 -3.45
N PRO A 146 24.96 -4.31 -3.85
CA PRO A 146 24.81 -3.34 -4.92
C PRO A 146 24.17 -3.97 -6.15
N PRO A 147 23.25 -3.29 -6.84
CA PRO A 147 22.47 -3.90 -7.91
C PRO A 147 23.31 -4.34 -9.11
N SER A 148 23.10 -5.56 -9.60
CA SER A 148 23.66 -6.03 -10.86
C SER A 148 22.83 -5.56 -12.06
N GLY A 149 23.51 -5.47 -13.22
CA GLY A 149 22.90 -5.05 -14.47
C GLY A 149 22.75 -3.53 -14.61
N LYS A 150 23.01 -3.04 -15.82
CA LYS A 150 22.74 -1.66 -16.17
C LYS A 150 21.24 -1.40 -16.15
N TYR A 151 20.82 -0.28 -15.59
CA TYR A 151 19.44 0.15 -15.62
C TYR A 151 19.34 1.54 -16.26
N GLY A 152 18.42 1.69 -17.19
CA GLY A 152 18.05 2.96 -17.79
C GLY A 152 16.57 2.92 -18.13
N SER A 153 15.81 3.94 -17.76
CA SER A 153 14.38 3.95 -18.05
C SER A 153 13.84 5.35 -18.31
N ILE A 154 12.83 5.41 -19.17
CA ILE A 154 11.99 6.58 -19.34
C ILE A 154 10.62 6.23 -18.77
N ARG A 155 10.24 6.91 -17.70
CA ARG A 155 8.88 6.80 -17.13
C ARG A 155 8.05 7.97 -17.62
N PHE A 156 6.79 7.72 -17.88
CA PHE A 156 5.81 8.75 -18.19
C PHE A 156 4.56 8.53 -17.33
N SER A 157 3.94 9.62 -16.97
CA SER A 157 2.63 9.59 -16.34
C SER A 157 1.80 10.82 -16.72
N VAL A 158 0.49 10.65 -16.74
CA VAL A 158 -0.48 11.72 -17.00
C VAL A 158 -1.54 11.67 -15.93
N GLY A 159 -1.51 12.62 -15.02
CA GLY A 159 -2.54 12.81 -14.00
C GLY A 159 -3.65 13.72 -14.52
N ASN A 160 -4.89 13.41 -14.18
CA ASN A 160 -6.08 14.17 -14.56
C ASN A 160 -6.90 14.49 -13.32
N ASN A 161 -7.33 15.75 -13.20
CA ASN A 161 -8.27 16.21 -12.19
C ASN A 161 -9.42 16.96 -12.88
N LEU A 162 -10.66 16.66 -12.52
CA LEU A 162 -11.84 17.24 -13.13
C LEU A 162 -12.78 17.82 -12.09
N GLU A 163 -13.03 19.11 -12.18
CA GLU A 163 -13.86 19.85 -11.24
C GLU A 163 -14.94 20.66 -11.97
N LEU A 164 -16.14 20.62 -11.45
CA LEU A 164 -17.29 21.41 -11.92
C LEU A 164 -17.53 22.57 -10.95
N LYS A 165 -17.50 23.79 -11.47
CA LYS A 165 -17.89 25.01 -10.74
C LYS A 165 -19.25 25.49 -11.24
N ILE A 166 -20.21 25.57 -10.34
CA ILE A 166 -21.57 26.06 -10.61
C ILE A 166 -21.71 27.43 -9.92
N LYS A 167 -21.91 28.48 -10.70
CA LYS A 167 -22.10 29.82 -10.13
C LYS A 167 -23.38 29.91 -9.33
N ALA A 168 -23.37 30.73 -8.30
CA ALA A 168 -24.53 31.11 -7.52
C ALA A 168 -25.63 31.75 -8.40
N LYS A 169 -26.89 31.68 -8.00
CA LYS A 169 -27.95 32.41 -8.68
C LYS A 169 -27.78 33.91 -8.42
N ALA A 170 -27.92 34.72 -9.47
CA ALA A 170 -27.70 36.17 -9.39
C ALA A 170 -28.63 36.90 -8.38
N ASN A 171 -29.76 36.30 -8.02
CA ASN A 171 -30.76 36.89 -7.13
C ASN A 171 -30.69 36.41 -5.67
N ASP A 172 -29.66 35.64 -5.29
CA ASP A 172 -29.56 35.07 -3.95
C ASP A 172 -28.22 35.50 -3.33
N SER A 173 -28.27 36.60 -2.57
CA SER A 173 -27.10 37.22 -1.92
C SER A 173 -26.40 36.29 -0.90
N ALA A 174 -27.06 35.22 -0.50
CA ALA A 174 -26.52 34.20 0.43
C ALA A 174 -25.91 32.97 -0.27
N SER A 175 -26.10 32.84 -1.58
CA SER A 175 -25.58 31.65 -2.30
C SER A 175 -24.15 31.86 -2.76
N THR A 176 -23.26 30.94 -2.35
CA THR A 176 -21.88 30.88 -2.79
C THR A 176 -21.73 29.94 -3.99
N ASP A 177 -20.72 30.17 -4.82
CA ASP A 177 -20.34 29.26 -5.92
C ASP A 177 -20.13 27.85 -5.39
N LYS A 178 -20.77 26.85 -5.99
CA LYS A 178 -20.63 25.45 -5.61
C LYS A 178 -19.56 24.79 -6.45
N LYS A 179 -18.56 24.20 -5.79
CA LYS A 179 -17.51 23.41 -6.42
C LYS A 179 -17.77 21.92 -6.17
N ILE A 180 -17.78 21.12 -7.24
CA ILE A 180 -17.98 19.68 -7.19
C ILE A 180 -16.78 19.03 -7.90
N THR A 181 -16.02 18.22 -7.19
CA THR A 181 -14.97 17.41 -7.79
C THR A 181 -15.61 16.18 -8.42
N LEU A 182 -15.43 16.00 -9.73
CA LEU A 182 -15.91 14.84 -10.48
C LEU A 182 -14.88 13.73 -10.49
N ILE A 183 -13.61 14.09 -10.71
CA ILE A 183 -12.45 13.19 -10.66
C ILE A 183 -11.40 13.89 -9.82
N GLU A 184 -11.09 13.32 -8.67
CA GLU A 184 -10.07 13.88 -7.79
C GLU A 184 -8.67 13.63 -8.35
N ASN A 185 -8.43 12.40 -8.79
CA ASN A 185 -7.22 12.02 -9.50
C ASN A 185 -7.50 10.81 -10.40
N LEU A 186 -7.04 10.86 -11.64
CA LEU A 186 -6.98 9.73 -12.57
C LEU A 186 -5.61 9.78 -13.24
N THR A 187 -4.74 8.86 -12.87
CA THR A 187 -3.36 8.78 -13.37
C THR A 187 -3.21 7.57 -14.27
N PHE A 188 -2.57 7.77 -15.41
CA PHE A 188 -2.11 6.72 -16.32
C PHE A 188 -0.58 6.81 -16.40
N SER A 189 0.11 5.68 -16.27
CA SER A 189 1.58 5.65 -16.25
C SER A 189 2.15 4.40 -16.91
N GLY A 190 3.38 4.52 -17.35
CA GLY A 190 4.15 3.44 -17.95
C GLY A 190 5.64 3.74 -17.94
N GLU A 191 6.43 2.74 -18.31
CA GLU A 191 7.88 2.83 -18.32
C GLU A 191 8.44 2.13 -19.56
N TYR A 192 9.44 2.73 -20.17
CA TYR A 192 10.26 2.15 -21.21
C TYR A 192 11.66 1.87 -20.64
N ASN A 193 12.06 0.61 -20.57
CA ASN A 193 13.37 0.20 -20.08
C ASN A 193 14.36 0.18 -21.25
N LEU A 194 15.30 1.11 -21.25
CA LEU A 194 16.33 1.27 -22.28
C LEU A 194 17.42 0.19 -22.22
N ALA A 195 17.53 -0.49 -21.10
CA ALA A 195 18.53 -1.55 -20.88
C ALA A 195 17.98 -2.96 -21.13
N ALA A 196 16.66 -3.09 -21.32
CA ALA A 196 16.03 -4.38 -21.61
C ALA A 196 16.32 -4.81 -23.04
N LEU A 197 16.75 -6.07 -23.21
CA LEU A 197 16.94 -6.68 -24.52
C LEU A 197 15.60 -7.14 -25.12
N HIS A 198 14.66 -7.56 -24.26
CA HIS A 198 13.34 -8.04 -24.63
C HIS A 198 12.29 -7.33 -23.78
N PHE A 199 11.10 -7.13 -24.34
CA PHE A 199 9.95 -6.51 -23.67
C PHE A 199 10.27 -5.18 -22.97
N PRO A 200 10.80 -4.17 -23.71
CA PRO A 200 11.28 -2.93 -23.10
C PRO A 200 10.17 -2.08 -22.47
N ILE A 201 8.90 -2.24 -22.88
CA ILE A 201 7.79 -1.46 -22.33
C ILE A 201 7.18 -2.25 -21.16
N SER A 202 7.09 -1.62 -19.99
CA SER A 202 6.38 -2.19 -18.85
C SER A 202 4.87 -2.18 -19.09
N ASN A 203 4.14 -2.94 -18.30
CA ASN A 203 2.69 -2.81 -18.26
C ASN A 203 2.30 -1.37 -17.92
N TYR A 204 1.32 -0.85 -18.64
CA TYR A 204 0.72 0.42 -18.30
C TYR A 204 -0.14 0.25 -17.06
N SER A 205 -0.05 1.16 -16.12
CA SER A 205 -0.89 1.20 -14.93
C SER A 205 -1.81 2.40 -14.97
N PHE A 206 -3.03 2.20 -14.49
CA PHE A 206 -3.96 3.29 -14.24
C PHE A 206 -4.46 3.26 -12.80
N PHE A 207 -4.61 4.42 -12.24
CA PHE A 207 -5.11 4.61 -10.88
C PHE A 207 -6.06 5.81 -10.85
N GLY A 208 -7.26 5.58 -10.37
CA GLY A 208 -8.27 6.61 -10.23
C GLY A 208 -8.82 6.65 -8.81
N VAL A 209 -9.04 7.83 -8.29
CA VAL A 209 -9.74 8.06 -7.03
C VAL A 209 -10.65 9.26 -7.18
N THR A 210 -11.86 9.13 -6.64
CA THR A 210 -12.78 10.25 -6.54
C THR A 210 -13.74 10.04 -5.37
N LYS A 211 -14.27 11.15 -4.88
CA LYS A 211 -15.27 11.16 -3.83
C LYS A 211 -16.56 11.78 -4.35
N LEU A 212 -17.53 10.92 -4.66
CA LEU A 212 -18.82 11.35 -5.17
C LEU A 212 -19.74 11.78 -4.01
N PHE A 213 -20.44 12.90 -4.20
CA PHE A 213 -21.40 13.45 -3.22
C PHE A 213 -20.82 13.63 -1.81
N LYS A 214 -19.49 13.70 -1.66
CA LYS A 214 -18.75 13.78 -0.38
C LYS A 214 -18.89 12.55 0.53
N VAL A 215 -19.56 11.51 0.10
CA VAL A 215 -19.89 10.33 0.91
C VAL A 215 -19.36 9.04 0.28
N ILE A 216 -19.44 8.90 -1.04
CA ILE A 216 -19.07 7.68 -1.75
C ILE A 216 -17.63 7.83 -2.25
N ASN A 217 -16.72 7.01 -1.72
CA ASN A 217 -15.36 6.90 -2.20
C ASN A 217 -15.31 5.86 -3.32
N LEU A 218 -14.76 6.22 -4.46
CA LEU A 218 -14.56 5.34 -5.59
C LEU A 218 -13.07 5.28 -5.91
N THR A 219 -12.54 4.07 -5.98
CA THR A 219 -11.15 3.80 -6.35
C THR A 219 -11.13 2.81 -7.49
N LEU A 220 -10.36 3.11 -8.52
CA LEU A 220 -10.15 2.27 -9.69
C LEU A 220 -8.64 2.10 -9.88
N ASN A 221 -8.16 0.89 -9.99
CA ASN A 221 -6.78 0.63 -10.38
C ASN A 221 -6.70 -0.57 -11.32
N GLY A 222 -5.65 -0.64 -12.10
CA GLY A 222 -5.44 -1.77 -12.98
C GLY A 222 -4.18 -1.66 -13.81
N SER A 223 -3.96 -2.72 -14.58
CA SER A 223 -2.78 -2.90 -15.41
C SER A 223 -3.17 -3.37 -16.80
N ILE A 224 -2.50 -2.83 -17.80
CA ILE A 224 -2.69 -3.14 -19.23
C ILE A 224 -1.34 -3.59 -19.77
N ASP A 225 -1.26 -4.80 -20.28
CA ASP A 225 -0.10 -5.34 -20.95
C ASP A 225 -0.07 -4.83 -22.40
N PRO A 226 0.98 -4.09 -22.83
CA PRO A 226 1.08 -3.56 -24.17
C PRO A 226 1.37 -4.65 -25.24
N TYR A 227 1.79 -5.84 -24.81
CA TYR A 227 2.22 -6.89 -25.72
C TYR A 227 1.10 -7.85 -26.13
N ALA A 228 1.22 -8.40 -27.34
CA ALA A 228 0.32 -9.41 -27.80
C ALA A 228 0.56 -10.74 -27.06
N TYR A 229 -0.51 -11.50 -26.86
CA TYR A 229 -0.50 -12.81 -26.24
C TYR A 229 -1.14 -13.84 -27.20
N ASP A 230 -0.41 -14.94 -27.43
CA ASP A 230 -0.87 -16.07 -28.25
C ASP A 230 -0.21 -17.33 -27.65
N ASP A 231 -0.91 -17.99 -26.71
CA ASP A 231 -0.40 -19.05 -25.81
C ASP A 231 0.82 -18.67 -24.98
N SER A 232 1.60 -17.70 -25.40
CA SER A 232 2.72 -17.08 -24.71
C SER A 232 2.80 -15.58 -25.02
N LEU A 233 3.56 -14.85 -24.24
CA LEU A 233 3.79 -13.45 -24.47
C LEU A 233 4.69 -13.25 -25.69
N ILE A 234 4.23 -12.49 -26.67
CA ILE A 234 4.95 -12.20 -27.92
C ILE A 234 5.52 -10.78 -27.84
N GLU A 235 6.79 -10.60 -28.19
CA GLU A 235 7.46 -9.30 -28.24
C GLU A 235 6.95 -8.45 -29.45
N ARG A 236 5.64 -8.28 -29.51
CA ARG A 236 4.95 -7.46 -30.51
C ARG A 236 3.86 -6.64 -29.83
N LEU A 237 3.89 -5.35 -30.01
CA LEU A 237 2.89 -4.45 -29.43
C LEU A 237 1.51 -4.67 -30.03
N MET A 238 0.48 -4.75 -29.20
CA MET A 238 -0.91 -4.89 -29.60
C MET A 238 -1.41 -3.73 -30.47
N ILE A 239 -0.89 -2.53 -30.27
CA ILE A 239 -1.23 -1.36 -31.06
C ILE A 239 -0.86 -1.56 -32.55
N ARG A 240 0.21 -2.29 -32.84
CA ARG A 240 0.62 -2.61 -34.21
C ARG A 240 -0.09 -3.81 -34.79
N LYS A 241 -0.60 -4.73 -33.96
CA LYS A 241 -1.29 -5.94 -34.40
C LYS A 241 -2.81 -5.72 -34.58
N GLU A 242 -3.42 -5.02 -33.63
CA GLU A 242 -4.87 -4.91 -33.49
C GLU A 242 -5.38 -3.48 -33.33
N GLY A 243 -4.50 -2.47 -33.31
CA GLY A 243 -4.85 -1.07 -33.05
C GLY A 243 -5.29 -0.79 -31.60
N LYS A 244 -5.12 -1.76 -30.71
CA LYS A 244 -5.47 -1.61 -29.27
C LYS A 244 -4.26 -1.20 -28.46
N ILE A 245 -4.45 -0.38 -27.43
CA ILE A 245 -3.38 0.10 -26.53
C ILE A 245 -2.70 -1.07 -25.80
N GLY A 246 -3.43 -2.14 -25.52
CA GLY A 246 -2.93 -3.33 -24.85
C GLY A 246 -4.07 -4.23 -24.35
N ARG A 247 -3.72 -5.26 -23.64
CA ARG A 247 -4.61 -6.25 -23.02
C ARG A 247 -4.76 -5.91 -21.52
N LEU A 248 -6.00 -5.74 -21.07
CA LEU A 248 -6.28 -5.57 -19.64
C LEU A 248 -5.91 -6.87 -18.90
N THR A 249 -4.94 -6.80 -18.02
CA THR A 249 -4.47 -7.96 -17.22
C THR A 249 -5.04 -7.95 -15.82
N SER A 250 -5.30 -6.79 -15.27
CA SER A 250 -5.98 -6.66 -13.99
C SER A 250 -6.75 -5.34 -13.91
N ALA A 251 -7.89 -5.37 -13.24
CA ALA A 251 -8.63 -4.17 -12.86
C ALA A 251 -9.32 -4.41 -11.53
N VAL A 252 -9.25 -3.46 -10.63
CA VAL A 252 -9.96 -3.47 -9.35
C VAL A 252 -10.73 -2.19 -9.21
N LEU A 253 -12.04 -2.33 -9.07
CA LEU A 253 -12.96 -1.24 -8.74
C LEU A 253 -13.40 -1.40 -7.30
N SER A 254 -13.25 -0.38 -6.49
CA SER A 254 -13.73 -0.34 -5.11
C SER A 254 -14.65 0.86 -4.93
N VAL A 255 -15.84 0.61 -4.39
CA VAL A 255 -16.85 1.63 -4.11
C VAL A 255 -17.24 1.49 -2.64
N GLY A 256 -16.92 2.50 -1.85
CA GLY A 256 -17.16 2.45 -0.41
C GLY A 256 -17.87 3.69 0.11
N THR A 257 -18.70 3.50 1.12
CA THR A 257 -19.34 4.58 1.84
C THR A 257 -19.34 4.29 3.34
N SER A 258 -19.25 5.36 4.13
CA SER A 258 -19.38 5.28 5.57
C SER A 258 -20.51 6.20 6.01
N LEU A 259 -21.50 5.61 6.65
CA LEU A 259 -22.68 6.27 7.19
C LEU A 259 -22.59 6.29 8.70
N GLN A 260 -22.86 7.42 9.30
CA GLN A 260 -22.90 7.58 10.75
C GLN A 260 -24.24 8.19 11.15
N SER A 261 -24.76 7.77 12.27
CA SER A 261 -25.91 8.46 12.81
C SER A 261 -25.51 9.91 13.12
N LEU A 262 -26.32 10.84 12.68
CA LEU A 262 -26.22 12.22 13.14
C LEU A 262 -26.54 12.19 14.65
N SER A 263 -25.50 12.22 15.48
CA SER A 263 -25.68 12.50 16.89
C SER A 263 -26.53 13.77 16.99
N ARG A 264 -27.69 13.69 17.60
CA ARG A 264 -28.53 14.88 17.88
C ARG A 264 -27.62 15.90 18.55
N LYS A 265 -27.33 17.00 17.86
CA LYS A 265 -26.78 18.21 18.45
C LYS A 265 -27.89 18.82 19.34
N ASN A 266 -28.25 18.15 20.40
CA ASN A 266 -28.95 18.76 21.48
C ASN A 266 -27.90 19.17 22.52
N GLY A 267 -27.59 20.45 22.45
CA GLY A 267 -27.14 21.24 23.56
C GLY A 267 -25.86 20.76 24.25
N SER A 268 -24.86 21.53 24.11
CA SER A 268 -23.57 21.51 24.77
C SER A 268 -22.49 20.86 23.89
N ALA A 269 -21.83 21.75 23.17
CA ALA A 269 -20.41 21.50 22.90
C ALA A 269 -19.75 21.28 24.26
N THR A 270 -19.69 20.02 24.68
CA THR A 270 -18.76 19.63 25.73
C THR A 270 -17.40 19.93 25.13
N LYS A 271 -16.90 21.15 25.43
CA LYS A 271 -15.50 21.52 25.24
C LYS A 271 -14.73 20.28 25.63
N LYS A 272 -13.90 19.74 24.70
CA LYS A 272 -12.84 18.80 25.06
C LYS A 272 -12.26 19.34 26.36
N LYS A 273 -12.59 18.74 27.49
CA LYS A 273 -11.95 19.03 28.74
C LYS A 273 -10.52 18.59 28.50
N ILE A 274 -9.68 19.57 28.22
CA ILE A 274 -8.23 19.38 28.22
C ILE A 274 -7.93 18.99 29.64
N ILE A 275 -7.78 17.70 29.85
CA ILE A 275 -7.42 17.11 31.13
C ILE A 275 -5.99 17.60 31.39
N LYS A 276 -5.85 18.52 32.35
CA LYS A 276 -4.59 19.18 32.71
C LYS A 276 -3.85 18.43 33.83
N ASN A 277 -3.98 17.11 33.91
CA ASN A 277 -3.25 16.32 34.92
C ASN A 277 -2.16 15.48 34.27
N PRO A 278 -0.91 15.48 34.79
CA PRO A 278 0.17 14.63 34.26
C PRO A 278 -0.12 13.12 34.30
N MET A 279 -1.01 12.68 35.18
CA MET A 279 -1.49 11.28 35.22
C MET A 279 -2.31 10.88 33.99
N ASP A 280 -2.77 11.82 33.19
CA ASP A 280 -3.62 11.58 32.04
C ASP A 280 -2.82 11.42 30.73
N GLU A 281 -1.55 11.82 30.68
CA GLU A 281 -0.69 11.59 29.51
C GLU A 281 -0.38 10.11 29.32
N ASP A 282 -0.15 9.37 30.39
CA ASP A 282 0.08 7.91 30.32
C ASP A 282 -1.19 7.16 29.90
N ALA A 283 -2.36 7.63 30.38
CA ALA A 283 -3.65 7.09 29.95
C ALA A 283 -3.95 7.41 28.46
N MET A 284 -3.59 8.60 28.00
CA MET A 284 -3.72 9.00 26.58
C MET A 284 -2.79 8.21 25.69
N ASN A 285 -1.54 8.02 26.10
CA ASN A 285 -0.58 7.18 25.37
C ASN A 285 -1.03 5.72 25.33
N TYR A 286 -1.59 5.21 26.43
CA TYR A 286 -2.15 3.86 26.48
C TYR A 286 -3.35 3.69 25.53
N ILE A 287 -4.27 4.65 25.49
CA ILE A 287 -5.43 4.67 24.56
C ILE A 287 -4.96 4.78 23.11
N GLN A 288 -3.91 5.57 22.81
CA GLN A 288 -3.36 5.67 21.46
C GLN A 288 -2.65 4.38 21.00
N MET A 289 -2.00 3.67 21.91
CA MET A 289 -1.35 2.40 21.62
C MET A 289 -2.35 1.23 21.52
N HIS A 290 -3.54 1.38 22.11
CA HIS A 290 -4.57 0.34 22.13
C HIS A 290 -5.94 0.92 21.76
N PRO A 291 -6.12 1.41 20.53
CA PRO A 291 -7.37 2.02 20.10
C PRO A 291 -8.57 1.07 20.21
N ASP A 292 -8.32 -0.24 20.16
CA ASP A 292 -9.34 -1.30 20.29
C ASP A 292 -9.96 -1.37 21.71
N TYR A 293 -9.32 -0.76 22.71
CA TYR A 293 -9.85 -0.72 24.08
C TYR A 293 -10.73 0.50 24.37
N TYR A 294 -10.71 1.51 23.48
CA TYR A 294 -11.54 2.70 23.67
C TYR A 294 -12.88 2.54 22.95
N VAL A 295 -13.95 2.59 23.70
CA VAL A 295 -15.32 2.50 23.18
C VAL A 295 -16.02 3.85 23.31
N ASP A 296 -16.30 4.47 22.16
CA ASP A 296 -17.08 5.73 22.12
C ASP A 296 -18.57 5.41 22.00
N PHE A 297 -19.33 5.77 23.01
CA PHE A 297 -20.77 5.61 23.04
C PHE A 297 -21.57 6.83 22.55
N ASN A 298 -20.88 7.90 22.11
CA ASN A 298 -21.56 9.13 21.69
C ASN A 298 -22.23 9.01 20.31
N ALA A 299 -21.75 8.11 19.46
CA ALA A 299 -22.39 7.82 18.19
C ALA A 299 -23.26 6.56 18.31
N PRO A 300 -24.59 6.65 18.14
CA PRO A 300 -25.47 5.50 18.33
C PRO A 300 -25.25 4.38 17.32
N TRP A 301 -24.78 4.67 16.11
CA TRP A 301 -24.36 3.67 15.13
C TRP A 301 -23.47 4.25 14.05
N ASP A 302 -22.63 3.42 13.51
CA ASP A 302 -21.90 3.61 12.25
C ASP A 302 -22.05 2.37 11.36
N LEU A 303 -22.01 2.57 10.06
CA LEU A 303 -22.08 1.53 9.06
C LEU A 303 -21.18 1.90 7.89
N SER A 304 -20.20 1.05 7.60
CA SER A 304 -19.40 1.14 6.40
C SER A 304 -19.77 0.00 5.46
N VAL A 305 -20.01 0.35 4.21
CA VAL A 305 -20.29 -0.61 3.13
C VAL A 305 -19.25 -0.42 2.04
N ASN A 306 -18.63 -1.49 1.61
CA ASN A 306 -17.64 -1.48 0.55
C ASN A 306 -17.91 -2.61 -0.44
N TYR A 307 -18.09 -2.25 -1.70
CA TYR A 307 -18.16 -3.17 -2.82
C TYR A 307 -16.80 -3.17 -3.53
N SER A 308 -16.27 -4.34 -3.80
CA SER A 308 -15.02 -4.55 -4.56
C SER A 308 -15.25 -5.53 -5.68
N ALA A 309 -14.91 -5.12 -6.89
CA ALA A 309 -14.89 -5.98 -8.08
C ALA A 309 -13.45 -6.07 -8.59
N SER A 310 -12.92 -7.27 -8.65
CA SER A 310 -11.57 -7.57 -9.13
C SER A 310 -11.64 -8.43 -10.37
N TYR A 311 -11.06 -7.95 -11.46
CA TYR A 311 -10.84 -8.67 -12.69
C TYR A 311 -9.37 -9.02 -12.82
N LEU A 312 -9.06 -10.26 -13.08
CA LEU A 312 -7.69 -10.75 -13.27
C LEU A 312 -7.63 -11.65 -14.50
N LYS A 313 -6.75 -11.32 -15.43
CA LYS A 313 -6.50 -12.11 -16.65
C LYS A 313 -5.01 -12.17 -16.96
N PRO A 314 -4.23 -12.98 -16.23
CA PRO A 314 -2.78 -13.06 -16.44
C PRO A 314 -2.41 -13.67 -17.79
N ALA A 315 -3.18 -14.64 -18.26
CA ALA A 315 -2.97 -15.34 -19.54
C ALA A 315 -4.27 -15.39 -20.35
N THR A 316 -4.81 -16.59 -20.59
CA THR A 316 -6.03 -16.83 -21.37
C THR A 316 -7.28 -16.86 -20.52
N ARG A 317 -7.18 -17.34 -19.27
CA ARG A 317 -8.31 -17.43 -18.35
C ARG A 317 -8.48 -16.13 -17.58
N ASP A 318 -9.70 -15.66 -17.53
CA ASP A 318 -10.09 -14.54 -16.69
C ASP A 318 -10.78 -15.03 -15.42
N THR A 319 -10.63 -14.26 -14.39
CA THR A 319 -11.26 -14.48 -13.09
C THR A 319 -11.89 -13.18 -12.63
N ILE A 320 -13.14 -13.23 -12.25
CA ILE A 320 -13.86 -12.10 -11.68
C ILE A 320 -14.25 -12.48 -10.26
N ILE A 321 -13.86 -11.63 -9.31
CA ILE A 321 -14.21 -11.77 -7.91
C ILE A 321 -14.98 -10.50 -7.52
N GLN A 322 -16.18 -10.67 -6.98
CA GLN A 322 -17.00 -9.57 -6.53
C GLN A 322 -17.38 -9.79 -5.06
N THR A 323 -17.02 -8.85 -4.23
CA THR A 323 -17.27 -8.94 -2.79
C THR A 323 -17.96 -7.68 -2.31
N LEU A 324 -19.05 -7.85 -1.59
CA LEU A 324 -19.70 -6.81 -0.82
C LEU A 324 -19.33 -7.02 0.65
N SER A 325 -18.63 -6.09 1.25
CA SER A 325 -18.31 -6.14 2.68
C SER A 325 -19.01 -5.02 3.43
N PHE A 326 -19.44 -5.31 4.64
CA PHE A 326 -20.08 -4.36 5.52
C PHE A 326 -19.63 -4.58 6.95
N ASN A 327 -19.32 -3.49 7.59
CA ASN A 327 -18.95 -3.47 8.99
C ASN A 327 -19.59 -2.26 9.66
N GLY A 328 -19.86 -2.39 10.94
CA GLY A 328 -20.45 -1.30 11.67
C GLY A 328 -20.51 -1.56 13.14
N THR A 329 -20.90 -0.53 13.87
CA THR A 329 -21.16 -0.63 15.30
C THR A 329 -22.52 -0.03 15.64
N ILE A 330 -23.16 -0.59 16.63
CA ILE A 330 -24.45 -0.15 17.15
C ILE A 330 -24.35 -0.07 18.67
N ASN A 331 -24.62 1.11 19.23
CA ASN A 331 -24.78 1.28 20.66
C ASN A 331 -26.24 1.00 21.00
N VAL A 332 -26.51 -0.21 21.45
CA VAL A 332 -27.88 -0.64 21.81
C VAL A 332 -28.37 0.12 23.05
N THR A 333 -27.47 0.37 23.99
CA THR A 333 -27.67 1.24 25.15
C THR A 333 -26.36 1.93 25.50
N ASP A 334 -26.36 2.85 26.45
CA ASP A 334 -25.15 3.52 26.96
C ASP A 334 -24.10 2.54 27.55
N LYS A 335 -24.47 1.28 27.72
CA LYS A 335 -23.61 0.22 28.30
C LYS A 335 -23.37 -0.97 27.38
N TRP A 336 -24.06 -1.04 26.25
CA TRP A 336 -23.94 -2.12 25.29
C TRP A 336 -23.53 -1.59 23.94
N LYS A 337 -22.43 -2.07 23.41
CA LYS A 337 -21.99 -1.85 22.05
C LYS A 337 -21.83 -3.18 21.31
N VAL A 338 -22.39 -3.27 20.14
CA VAL A 338 -22.28 -4.42 19.24
C VAL A 338 -21.61 -3.96 17.96
N GLY A 339 -20.47 -4.52 17.67
CA GLY A 339 -19.78 -4.39 16.38
C GLY A 339 -20.02 -5.63 15.55
N PHE A 340 -20.05 -5.47 14.25
CA PHE A 340 -20.14 -6.58 13.31
C PHE A 340 -19.27 -6.31 12.09
N PHE A 341 -18.75 -7.38 11.54
CA PHE A 341 -18.09 -7.42 10.24
C PHE A 341 -18.64 -8.61 9.46
N SER A 342 -19.00 -8.41 8.21
CA SER A 342 -19.41 -9.49 7.32
C SER A 342 -19.08 -9.15 5.87
N GLY A 343 -19.02 -10.15 5.02
CA GLY A 343 -18.88 -9.98 3.60
C GLY A 343 -19.70 -11.03 2.86
N PHE A 344 -20.06 -10.72 1.63
CA PHE A 344 -20.79 -11.59 0.72
C PHE A 344 -20.06 -11.68 -0.61
N ASP A 345 -19.70 -12.89 -1.01
CA ASP A 345 -19.16 -13.18 -2.34
C ASP A 345 -20.33 -13.29 -3.31
N ILE A 346 -20.40 -12.32 -4.24
CA ILE A 346 -21.53 -12.24 -5.19
C ILE A 346 -21.42 -13.33 -6.26
N VAL A 347 -20.20 -13.76 -6.58
CA VAL A 347 -19.96 -14.78 -7.62
C VAL A 347 -20.32 -16.18 -7.13
N ASN A 348 -19.89 -16.50 -5.90
CA ASN A 348 -20.15 -17.81 -5.29
C ASN A 348 -21.44 -17.87 -4.48
N HIS A 349 -22.14 -16.74 -4.29
CA HIS A 349 -23.37 -16.61 -3.51
C HIS A 349 -23.20 -17.08 -2.06
N ASP A 350 -22.07 -16.81 -1.44
CA ASP A 350 -21.75 -17.27 -0.09
C ASP A 350 -21.27 -16.12 0.81
N PHE A 351 -21.52 -16.27 2.11
CA PHE A 351 -20.97 -15.35 3.10
C PHE A 351 -19.48 -15.63 3.31
N THR A 352 -18.70 -14.59 3.28
CA THR A 352 -17.30 -14.66 3.64
C THR A 352 -17.13 -14.67 5.16
N TYR A 353 -15.96 -14.32 5.65
CA TYR A 353 -15.72 -14.20 7.08
C TYR A 353 -16.72 -13.25 7.73
N THR A 354 -17.42 -13.73 8.78
CA THR A 354 -18.37 -12.93 9.56
C THR A 354 -17.99 -13.01 11.04
N SER A 355 -17.92 -11.85 11.69
CA SER A 355 -17.62 -11.76 13.11
C SER A 355 -18.49 -10.73 13.81
N PHE A 356 -18.78 -10.98 15.08
CA PHE A 356 -19.47 -10.08 15.98
C PHE A 356 -18.59 -9.80 17.19
N ASN A 357 -18.54 -8.53 17.58
CA ASN A 357 -17.87 -8.05 18.77
C ASN A 357 -18.89 -7.41 19.69
N VAL A 358 -19.11 -7.98 20.86
CA VAL A 358 -20.05 -7.45 21.82
C VAL A 358 -19.28 -6.92 23.01
N TYR A 359 -19.48 -5.67 23.32
CA TYR A 359 -18.93 -5.02 24.50
C TYR A 359 -20.04 -4.62 25.46
N ARG A 360 -19.85 -4.90 26.74
CA ARG A 360 -20.75 -4.46 27.81
C ARG A 360 -19.99 -3.83 28.96
N ASP A 361 -20.44 -2.64 29.34
CA ASP A 361 -20.00 -1.95 30.54
C ASP A 361 -20.78 -2.51 31.75
N LEU A 362 -20.06 -3.10 32.69
CA LEU A 362 -20.59 -3.66 33.96
C LEU A 362 -20.14 -2.79 35.15
N HIS A 363 -19.97 -1.50 34.96
CA HIS A 363 -19.51 -0.54 35.95
C HIS A 363 -18.02 -0.69 36.29
N CYS A 364 -17.63 -1.50 37.28
CA CYS A 364 -16.23 -1.78 37.62
C CYS A 364 -15.61 -2.88 36.74
N TRP A 365 -16.44 -3.62 36.00
CA TRP A 365 -16.05 -4.73 35.14
C TRP A 365 -16.41 -4.39 33.69
N GLU A 366 -15.80 -5.08 32.77
CA GLU A 366 -16.17 -5.07 31.35
C GLU A 366 -16.30 -6.50 30.84
N MET A 367 -17.21 -6.69 29.91
CA MET A 367 -17.38 -7.95 29.20
C MET A 367 -17.13 -7.71 27.71
N ARG A 368 -16.33 -8.56 27.11
CA ARG A 368 -16.07 -8.59 25.66
C ARG A 368 -16.36 -10.00 25.15
N LEU A 369 -17.09 -10.09 24.07
CA LEU A 369 -17.36 -11.33 23.36
C LEU A 369 -16.99 -11.12 21.89
N ASP A 370 -15.99 -11.84 21.42
CA ASP A 370 -15.66 -11.96 20.01
C ASP A 370 -16.20 -13.30 19.51
N TRP A 371 -17.03 -13.27 18.49
CA TRP A 371 -17.74 -14.44 18.01
C TRP A 371 -17.74 -14.53 16.49
N ILE A 372 -17.28 -15.67 15.98
CA ILE A 372 -17.34 -16.08 14.57
C ILE A 372 -18.35 -17.24 14.47
N PRO A 373 -19.60 -16.97 14.03
CA PRO A 373 -20.69 -17.93 14.15
C PRO A 373 -20.58 -19.13 13.22
N PHE A 374 -20.01 -18.99 12.05
CA PHE A 374 -19.97 -20.01 11.00
C PHE A 374 -18.67 -19.96 10.19
N GLY A 375 -18.52 -20.95 9.28
CA GLY A 375 -17.30 -21.15 8.48
C GLY A 375 -16.30 -22.07 9.18
N PHE A 376 -15.20 -22.35 8.49
CA PHE A 376 -14.15 -23.25 9.00
C PHE A 376 -13.38 -22.68 10.20
N ARG A 377 -13.46 -21.38 10.45
CA ARG A 377 -12.84 -20.67 11.58
C ARG A 377 -13.84 -20.30 12.67
N LYS A 378 -14.98 -21.01 12.76
CA LYS A 378 -15.97 -20.74 13.82
C LYS A 378 -15.31 -20.80 15.20
N SER A 379 -15.49 -19.75 15.99
CA SER A 379 -14.85 -19.61 17.29
C SER A 379 -15.57 -18.58 18.15
N TYR A 380 -15.37 -18.61 19.45
CA TYR A 380 -15.72 -17.51 20.30
C TYR A 380 -14.67 -17.29 21.40
N MET A 381 -14.56 -16.06 21.83
CA MET A 381 -13.77 -15.66 22.97
C MET A 381 -14.58 -14.72 23.85
N LEU A 382 -14.89 -15.15 25.06
CA LEU A 382 -15.55 -14.35 26.07
C LEU A 382 -14.51 -13.94 27.12
N THR A 383 -14.39 -12.66 27.36
CA THR A 383 -13.54 -12.09 28.40
C THR A 383 -14.38 -11.23 29.33
N ILE A 384 -14.29 -11.48 30.64
CA ILE A 384 -14.86 -10.61 31.67
C ILE A 384 -13.69 -10.21 32.58
N GLY A 385 -13.41 -8.92 32.65
CA GLY A 385 -12.27 -8.41 33.40
C GLY A 385 -12.58 -7.12 34.14
N VAL A 386 -11.71 -6.76 35.07
CA VAL A 386 -11.80 -5.51 35.82
C VAL A 386 -11.23 -4.38 34.98
N LYS A 387 -11.88 -3.22 34.95
CA LYS A 387 -11.42 -2.04 34.22
C LYS A 387 -10.17 -1.38 34.79
N SER A 388 -9.84 -1.67 36.06
CA SER A 388 -8.68 -1.07 36.71
C SER A 388 -7.37 -1.64 36.18
N GLY A 389 -6.45 -0.75 35.74
CA GLY A 389 -5.12 -1.15 35.26
C GLY A 389 -4.27 -1.94 36.25
N MET A 390 -4.45 -1.71 37.58
CA MET A 390 -3.76 -2.45 38.63
C MET A 390 -4.29 -3.86 38.85
N LEU A 391 -5.51 -4.17 38.37
CA LEU A 391 -6.20 -5.45 38.60
C LEU A 391 -6.49 -6.18 37.28
N GLN A 392 -5.73 -5.90 36.24
CA GLN A 392 -5.93 -6.51 34.89
C GLN A 392 -5.78 -8.04 34.87
N ASP A 393 -5.10 -8.62 35.85
CA ASP A 393 -4.96 -10.06 36.00
C ASP A 393 -6.26 -10.73 36.49
N LEU A 394 -7.20 -9.96 37.08
CA LEU A 394 -8.53 -10.46 37.46
C LEU A 394 -9.44 -10.47 36.24
N ARG A 395 -9.25 -11.48 35.41
CA ARG A 395 -10.05 -11.71 34.21
C ARG A 395 -10.45 -13.18 34.08
N LEU A 396 -11.70 -13.38 33.68
CA LEU A 396 -12.21 -14.68 33.24
C LEU A 396 -12.17 -14.71 31.72
N ASN A 397 -11.40 -15.63 31.17
CA ASN A 397 -11.35 -15.86 29.70
C ASN A 397 -11.95 -17.24 29.42
N ARG A 398 -12.93 -17.29 28.53
CA ARG A 398 -13.46 -18.52 27.96
C ARG A 398 -13.39 -18.45 26.47
N ARG A 399 -12.65 -19.36 25.88
CA ARG A 399 -12.52 -19.42 24.40
C ARG A 399 -12.83 -20.81 23.91
N ARG A 400 -13.32 -20.89 22.69
CA ARG A 400 -13.43 -22.14 21.93
C ARG A 400 -13.00 -21.82 20.52
N GLU A 401 -11.98 -22.53 20.05
CA GLU A 401 -11.39 -22.33 18.75
C GLU A 401 -11.99 -23.32 17.75
N TRP A 402 -11.78 -23.06 16.45
CA TRP A 402 -12.31 -23.87 15.36
C TRP A 402 -11.85 -25.34 15.44
N TYR A 403 -10.64 -25.61 15.94
CA TYR A 403 -10.11 -26.97 16.12
C TYR A 403 -10.70 -27.71 17.32
N ASP A 404 -11.42 -27.04 18.22
CA ASP A 404 -12.13 -27.64 19.35
C ASP A 404 -13.50 -28.20 18.93
N TYR A 405 -13.91 -28.01 17.68
CA TYR A 405 -15.16 -28.49 17.12
C TYR A 405 -15.03 -29.79 16.33
N ASN A 406 -13.81 -30.28 16.12
CA ASN A 406 -13.50 -31.53 15.41
C ASN A 406 -13.41 -32.71 16.41
#